data_033c0166e54e136e7c839cbc4a5b74c6
#
_entry.id   033c0166e54e136e7c839cbc4a5b74c6
#
_cell.length_a   1.000
_cell.length_b   1.000
_cell.length_c   1.000
_cell.angle_alpha   90.00
_cell.angle_beta   90.00
_cell.angle_gamma   90.00
#
_symmetry.space_group_name_H-M   'P 1'
#
loop_
_entity.id
_entity.type
_entity.pdbx_description
1 polymer ?
#
loop_
_entity_poly.entity_id
_entity_poly.type
_entity_poly.pdbx_seq_one_letter_code
_entity_poly.pdbx_strand_id
1 'polypeptide(L)'
;DVVWGCVSQVGDQSSNIGRYAVLAAGWPEHIPGTTVNRACGSSQQALDFAVQAVMSGQQDVVVAGGVEVMSRVPLGSARSTGMPYGPKVLARYDDFSFNQGISAEMIAQRWGFSRTRLDEYSAQSHERAAAAQDAGAFKDQIVPVFTDGGPVTDDEGIRRGTTVEKLSGLKPAFTEDGGWPIAFDT
;
A
#
# COMPACT_ATOMS: atom_id res chain seq x y z
N ASP A 1 -1.21 4.31 24.07
CA ASP A 1 -2.09 4.49 22.91
C ASP A 1 -1.72 3.52 21.79
N VAL A 2 -2.65 3.31 20.85
CA VAL A 2 -2.42 2.58 19.60
C VAL A 2 -2.78 3.48 18.42
N VAL A 3 -1.84 3.67 17.48
CA VAL A 3 -2.06 4.42 16.25
C VAL A 3 -1.96 3.46 15.06
N TRP A 4 -3.03 3.33 14.29
CA TRP A 4 -3.16 2.30 13.27
C TRP A 4 -3.40 2.90 11.89
N GLY A 5 -2.57 2.55 10.92
CA GLY A 5 -2.72 2.98 9.53
C GLY A 5 -3.74 2.13 8.79
N CYS A 6 -4.68 2.75 8.07
CA CYS A 6 -5.60 2.06 7.17
C CYS A 6 -6.09 3.03 6.10
N VAL A 7 -6.07 2.61 4.84
CA VAL A 7 -6.51 3.42 3.70
C VAL A 7 -8.02 3.29 3.47
N SER A 8 -8.48 2.06 3.27
CA SER A 8 -9.87 1.78 2.91
C SER A 8 -10.72 1.57 4.15
N GLN A 9 -11.02 2.67 4.87
CA GLN A 9 -11.81 2.65 6.11
C GLN A 9 -13.31 2.52 5.84
N VAL A 10 -13.70 1.48 5.12
CA VAL A 10 -15.08 1.12 4.78
C VAL A 10 -15.33 -0.37 5.01
N GLY A 11 -16.58 -0.80 5.07
CA GLY A 11 -16.92 -2.21 5.29
C GLY A 11 -16.27 -2.76 6.55
N ASP A 12 -15.57 -3.89 6.44
CA ASP A 12 -14.91 -4.57 7.57
C ASP A 12 -13.77 -3.77 8.20
N GLN A 13 -13.28 -2.73 7.53
CA GLN A 13 -12.24 -1.82 8.03
C GLN A 13 -12.80 -0.46 8.46
N SER A 14 -14.12 -0.32 8.56
CA SER A 14 -14.79 0.95 8.87
C SER A 14 -14.69 1.36 10.34
N SER A 15 -15.19 2.54 10.63
CA SER A 15 -15.21 3.17 11.96
C SER A 15 -13.80 3.42 12.51
N ASN A 16 -13.29 2.58 13.39
CA ASN A 16 -11.96 2.73 13.97
C ASN A 16 -11.31 1.37 14.15
N ILE A 17 -10.73 0.86 13.04
CA ILE A 17 -10.08 -0.46 13.05
C ILE A 17 -8.92 -0.54 14.04
N GLY A 18 -8.22 0.56 14.30
CA GLY A 18 -7.18 0.63 15.32
C GLY A 18 -7.72 0.36 16.72
N ARG A 19 -8.90 0.88 17.03
CA ARG A 19 -9.55 0.57 18.30
C ARG A 19 -10.01 -0.89 18.38
N TYR A 20 -10.55 -1.41 17.29
CA TYR A 20 -10.99 -2.80 17.25
C TYR A 20 -9.83 -3.79 17.37
N ALA A 21 -8.67 -3.45 16.84
CA ALA A 21 -7.45 -4.26 17.01
C ALA A 21 -7.05 -4.36 18.48
N VAL A 22 -7.11 -3.27 19.25
CA VAL A 22 -6.86 -3.27 20.71
C VAL A 22 -7.80 -4.23 21.43
N LEU A 23 -9.10 -4.13 21.14
CA LEU A 23 -10.13 -4.95 21.80
C LEU A 23 -10.00 -6.42 21.40
N ALA A 24 -9.75 -6.71 20.12
CA ALA A 24 -9.54 -8.07 19.60
C ALA A 24 -8.30 -8.74 20.18
N ALA A 25 -7.24 -7.97 20.48
CA ALA A 25 -6.05 -8.44 21.16
C ALA A 25 -6.28 -8.76 22.65
N GLY A 26 -7.48 -8.50 23.19
CA GLY A 26 -7.80 -8.69 24.61
C GLY A 26 -7.13 -7.66 25.52
N TRP A 27 -6.69 -6.54 25.00
CA TRP A 27 -6.07 -5.50 25.81
C TRP A 27 -7.11 -4.73 26.62
N PRO A 28 -6.71 -4.12 27.75
CA PRO A 28 -7.64 -3.39 28.62
C PRO A 28 -8.39 -2.28 27.88
N GLU A 29 -9.68 -2.11 28.19
CA GLU A 29 -10.55 -1.13 27.51
C GLU A 29 -10.11 0.33 27.67
N HIS A 30 -9.30 0.65 28.68
CA HIS A 30 -8.78 1.99 28.90
C HIS A 30 -7.64 2.36 27.93
N ILE A 31 -7.09 1.39 27.16
CA ILE A 31 -6.08 1.69 26.12
C ILE A 31 -6.81 2.19 24.87
N PRO A 32 -6.67 3.46 24.50
CA PRO A 32 -7.32 3.99 23.31
C PRO A 32 -6.65 3.50 22.04
N GLY A 33 -7.37 3.62 20.93
CA GLY A 33 -6.83 3.36 19.61
C GLY A 33 -7.41 4.34 18.60
N THR A 34 -6.62 4.74 17.63
CA THR A 34 -7.04 5.60 16.53
C THR A 34 -6.59 5.04 15.19
N THR A 35 -7.26 5.45 14.13
CA THR A 35 -6.92 5.05 12.75
C THR A 35 -6.59 6.27 11.94
N VAL A 36 -5.45 6.24 11.23
CA VAL A 36 -4.98 7.33 10.39
C VAL A 36 -4.89 6.90 8.93
N ASN A 37 -5.15 7.85 8.03
CA ASN A 37 -5.05 7.64 6.59
C ASN A 37 -4.08 8.68 5.98
N ARG A 38 -3.02 8.19 5.36
CA ARG A 38 -2.10 8.92 4.49
C ARG A 38 -1.81 8.09 3.24
N ALA A 39 -2.87 7.57 2.60
CA ALA A 39 -2.76 6.63 1.49
C ALA A 39 -1.75 5.50 1.79
N CYS A 40 -0.89 5.12 0.83
CA CYS A 40 0.08 4.03 1.00
C CYS A 40 1.10 4.25 2.13
N GLY A 41 1.25 5.48 2.63
CA GLY A 41 2.11 5.84 3.77
C GLY A 41 1.41 5.84 5.12
N SER A 42 0.21 5.23 5.26
CA SER A 42 -0.58 5.31 6.50
C SER A 42 0.12 4.70 7.71
N SER A 43 0.75 3.52 7.56
CA SER A 43 1.47 2.88 8.67
C SER A 43 2.75 3.62 9.04
N GLN A 44 3.45 4.22 8.05
CA GLN A 44 4.58 5.11 8.32
C GLN A 44 4.11 6.34 9.11
N GLN A 45 2.98 6.94 8.72
CA GLN A 45 2.42 8.07 9.47
C GLN A 45 1.98 7.68 10.89
N ALA A 46 1.47 6.48 11.08
CA ALA A 46 1.15 5.96 12.41
C ALA A 46 2.40 5.89 13.30
N LEU A 47 3.51 5.39 12.74
CA LEU A 47 4.81 5.37 13.42
C LEU A 47 5.32 6.79 13.73
N ASP A 48 5.25 7.72 12.76
CA ASP A 48 5.67 9.10 12.97
C ASP A 48 4.88 9.77 14.10
N PHE A 49 3.57 9.56 14.16
CA PHE A 49 2.73 10.07 15.25
C PHE A 49 3.07 9.45 16.61
N ALA A 50 3.34 8.14 16.64
CA ALA A 50 3.79 7.46 17.87
C ALA A 50 5.11 8.02 18.38
N VAL A 51 6.09 8.20 17.50
CA VAL A 51 7.39 8.83 17.84
C VAL A 51 7.20 10.24 18.36
N GLN A 52 6.39 11.07 17.68
CA GLN A 52 6.10 12.44 18.11
C GLN A 52 5.42 12.49 19.49
N ALA A 53 4.47 11.57 19.75
CA ALA A 53 3.76 11.50 21.04
C ALA A 53 4.72 11.17 22.20
N VAL A 54 5.64 10.22 21.99
CA VAL A 54 6.65 9.87 22.99
C VAL A 54 7.68 10.99 23.16
N MET A 55 8.18 11.56 22.05
CA MET A 55 9.16 12.65 22.13
C MET A 55 8.60 13.93 22.78
N SER A 56 7.30 14.19 22.65
CA SER A 56 6.64 15.33 23.31
C SER A 56 6.39 15.13 24.82
N GLY A 57 6.60 13.91 25.32
CA GLY A 57 6.31 13.55 26.70
C GLY A 57 4.83 13.44 27.04
N GLN A 58 3.93 13.45 26.05
CA GLN A 58 2.49 13.25 26.28
C GLN A 58 2.12 11.79 26.51
N GLN A 59 2.91 10.87 25.95
CA GLN A 59 2.71 9.42 26.10
C GLN A 59 4.05 8.74 26.34
N ASP A 60 4.06 7.73 27.20
CA ASP A 60 5.27 6.97 27.51
C ASP A 60 5.43 5.75 26.59
N VAL A 61 4.30 5.14 26.17
CA VAL A 61 4.27 3.95 25.32
C VAL A 61 3.18 4.10 24.27
N VAL A 62 3.55 3.95 23.01
CA VAL A 62 2.63 3.95 21.87
C VAL A 62 2.95 2.78 20.95
N VAL A 63 1.92 2.01 20.58
CA VAL A 63 2.03 0.95 19.56
C VAL A 63 1.57 1.52 18.22
N ALA A 64 2.38 1.36 17.19
CA ALA A 64 2.06 1.77 15.83
C ALA A 64 2.07 0.58 14.87
N GLY A 65 1.15 0.59 13.92
CA GLY A 65 1.05 -0.44 12.89
C GLY A 65 0.02 -0.06 11.84
N GLY A 66 -0.52 -1.05 11.16
CA GLY A 66 -1.59 -0.83 10.18
C GLY A 66 -2.15 -2.12 9.61
N VAL A 67 -3.23 -1.99 8.88
CA VAL A 67 -3.92 -3.10 8.23
C VAL A 67 -4.54 -2.67 6.90
N GLU A 68 -4.46 -3.57 5.93
CA GLU A 68 -5.20 -3.48 4.67
C GLU A 68 -5.47 -4.91 4.18
N VAL A 69 -6.74 -5.30 4.09
CA VAL A 69 -7.14 -6.65 3.67
C VAL A 69 -7.95 -6.53 2.37
N MET A 70 -7.25 -6.46 1.25
CA MET A 70 -7.85 -6.16 -0.06
C MET A 70 -8.75 -7.27 -0.60
N SER A 71 -8.65 -8.51 -0.10
CA SER A 71 -9.57 -9.60 -0.41
C SER A 71 -10.96 -9.40 0.22
N ARG A 72 -11.06 -8.61 1.29
CA ARG A 72 -12.32 -8.27 1.97
C ARG A 72 -12.80 -6.86 1.64
N VAL A 73 -11.89 -5.91 1.57
CA VAL A 73 -12.15 -4.51 1.21
C VAL A 73 -11.30 -4.14 0.00
N PRO A 74 -11.80 -4.36 -1.22
CA PRO A 74 -11.03 -4.18 -2.45
C PRO A 74 -10.48 -2.75 -2.60
N LEU A 75 -9.34 -2.64 -3.29
CA LEU A 75 -8.74 -1.35 -3.63
C LEU A 75 -9.76 -0.46 -4.37
N GLY A 76 -9.91 0.78 -3.93
CA GLY A 76 -10.88 1.72 -4.49
C GLY A 76 -12.24 1.73 -3.79
N SER A 77 -12.54 0.80 -2.87
CA SER A 77 -13.83 0.75 -2.15
C SER A 77 -14.18 2.07 -1.47
N ALA A 78 -13.21 2.81 -0.97
CA ALA A 78 -13.42 4.11 -0.34
C ALA A 78 -13.91 5.21 -1.31
N ARG A 79 -13.82 4.97 -2.62
CA ARG A 79 -14.28 5.89 -3.68
C ARG A 79 -15.53 5.40 -4.41
N SER A 80 -16.12 4.28 -4.00
CA SER A 80 -17.22 3.62 -4.72
C SER A 80 -18.49 4.47 -4.79
N THR A 81 -18.66 5.42 -3.87
CA THR A 81 -19.87 6.24 -3.76
C THR A 81 -19.64 7.73 -3.98
N GLY A 82 -18.45 8.16 -4.41
CA GLY A 82 -18.17 9.57 -4.59
C GLY A 82 -16.82 9.88 -5.24
N MET A 83 -16.69 11.14 -5.65
CA MET A 83 -15.47 11.72 -6.20
C MET A 83 -14.77 12.54 -5.09
N PRO A 84 -13.56 12.16 -4.64
CA PRO A 84 -12.87 12.87 -3.56
C PRO A 84 -12.29 14.23 -3.97
N TYR A 85 -12.23 14.50 -5.27
CA TYR A 85 -11.67 15.75 -5.81
C TYR A 85 -12.79 16.75 -6.04
N GLY A 86 -12.91 17.73 -5.15
CA GLY A 86 -13.83 18.84 -5.34
C GLY A 86 -13.39 19.78 -6.48
N PRO A 87 -14.31 20.68 -6.94
CA PRO A 87 -14.05 21.52 -8.13
C PRO A 87 -12.76 22.36 -8.05
N LYS A 88 -12.38 22.82 -6.86
CA LYS A 88 -11.14 23.60 -6.66
C LYS A 88 -9.88 22.76 -6.84
N VAL A 89 -9.93 21.47 -6.51
CA VAL A 89 -8.81 20.55 -6.73
C VAL A 89 -8.68 20.25 -8.22
N LEU A 90 -9.80 19.94 -8.88
CA LEU A 90 -9.83 19.69 -10.33
C LEU A 90 -9.32 20.89 -11.11
N ALA A 91 -9.84 22.09 -10.83
CA ALA A 91 -9.42 23.33 -11.50
C ALA A 91 -7.93 23.67 -11.31
N ARG A 92 -7.31 23.24 -10.19
CA ARG A 92 -5.87 23.43 -9.95
C ARG A 92 -5.00 22.56 -10.83
N TYR A 93 -5.49 21.42 -11.27
CA TYR A 93 -4.75 20.39 -12.01
C TYR A 93 -5.36 20.09 -13.38
N ASP A 94 -6.05 21.08 -13.99
CA ASP A 94 -6.63 20.98 -15.34
C ASP A 94 -7.51 19.73 -15.49
N ASP A 95 -8.38 19.50 -14.51
CA ASP A 95 -9.28 18.35 -14.40
C ASP A 95 -8.58 16.97 -14.35
N PHE A 96 -7.27 16.96 -14.10
CA PHE A 96 -6.51 15.71 -13.97
C PHE A 96 -6.92 14.92 -12.72
N SER A 97 -7.39 13.70 -12.92
CA SER A 97 -7.66 12.76 -11.84
C SER A 97 -6.37 12.04 -11.44
N PHE A 98 -5.96 12.20 -10.18
CA PHE A 98 -4.75 11.55 -9.69
C PHE A 98 -4.84 10.03 -9.82
N ASN A 99 -3.97 9.47 -10.65
CA ASN A 99 -3.81 8.04 -10.87
C ASN A 99 -2.33 7.66 -10.73
N GLN A 100 -2.05 6.68 -9.91
CA GLN A 100 -0.68 6.28 -9.57
C GLN A 100 0.07 5.72 -10.79
N GLY A 101 -0.60 4.93 -11.63
CA GLY A 101 0.00 4.38 -12.85
C GLY A 101 0.35 5.47 -13.85
N ILE A 102 -0.58 6.40 -14.10
CA ILE A 102 -0.32 7.55 -14.99
C ILE A 102 0.82 8.42 -14.45
N SER A 103 0.87 8.64 -13.13
CA SER A 103 1.97 9.39 -12.53
C SER A 103 3.31 8.68 -12.71
N ALA A 104 3.34 7.35 -12.67
CA ALA A 104 4.54 6.56 -12.94
C ALA A 104 4.96 6.66 -14.41
N GLU A 105 4.03 6.63 -15.37
CA GLU A 105 4.30 6.84 -16.79
C GLU A 105 4.86 8.25 -17.06
N MET A 106 4.29 9.28 -16.43
CA MET A 106 4.83 10.65 -16.50
C MET A 106 6.28 10.74 -16.00
N ILE A 107 6.61 9.98 -14.95
CA ILE A 107 7.99 9.88 -14.44
C ILE A 107 8.87 9.19 -15.47
N ALA A 108 8.45 8.06 -16.01
CA ALA A 108 9.21 7.33 -17.02
C ALA A 108 9.50 8.21 -18.25
N GLN A 109 8.51 8.92 -18.76
CA GLN A 109 8.65 9.86 -19.87
C GLN A 109 9.61 11.01 -19.52
N ARG A 110 9.42 11.63 -18.36
CA ARG A 110 10.23 12.79 -17.94
C ARG A 110 11.72 12.47 -17.82
N TRP A 111 12.07 11.28 -17.34
CA TRP A 111 13.45 10.84 -17.15
C TRP A 111 13.96 9.91 -18.27
N GLY A 112 13.16 9.66 -19.30
CA GLY A 112 13.56 8.87 -20.47
C GLY A 112 13.80 7.39 -20.11
N PHE A 113 13.03 6.80 -19.20
CA PHE A 113 13.11 5.39 -18.90
C PHE A 113 12.43 4.58 -20.01
N SER A 114 13.19 3.70 -20.65
CA SER A 114 12.63 2.78 -21.65
C SER A 114 11.86 1.64 -20.99
N ARG A 115 10.94 1.03 -21.74
CA ARG A 115 10.23 -0.19 -21.34
C ARG A 115 11.20 -1.27 -20.87
N THR A 116 12.27 -1.53 -21.59
CA THR A 116 13.30 -2.51 -21.20
C THR A 116 13.90 -2.19 -19.84
N ARG A 117 14.21 -0.93 -19.57
CA ARG A 117 14.76 -0.50 -18.27
C ARG A 117 13.77 -0.72 -17.12
N LEU A 118 12.48 -0.51 -17.34
CA LEU A 118 11.43 -0.76 -16.36
C LEU A 118 11.25 -2.26 -16.11
N ASP A 119 11.30 -3.08 -17.16
CA ASP A 119 11.23 -4.54 -17.06
C ASP A 119 12.45 -5.12 -16.33
N GLU A 120 13.67 -4.63 -16.61
CA GLU A 120 14.89 -5.01 -15.86
C GLU A 120 14.75 -4.70 -14.37
N TYR A 121 14.28 -3.51 -14.03
CA TYR A 121 14.07 -3.11 -12.64
C TYR A 121 13.05 -4.02 -11.93
N SER A 122 11.95 -4.33 -12.60
CA SER A 122 10.90 -5.20 -12.07
C SER A 122 11.37 -6.63 -11.88
N ALA A 123 12.09 -7.20 -12.86
CA ALA A 123 12.68 -8.53 -12.77
C ALA A 123 13.69 -8.61 -11.60
N GLN A 124 14.59 -7.64 -11.49
CA GLN A 124 15.57 -7.57 -10.41
C GLN A 124 14.89 -7.46 -9.02
N SER A 125 13.77 -6.74 -8.90
CA SER A 125 13.02 -6.63 -7.65
C SER A 125 12.53 -8.00 -7.17
N HIS A 126 11.93 -8.79 -8.06
CA HIS A 126 11.47 -10.15 -7.72
C HIS A 126 12.63 -11.10 -7.42
N GLU A 127 13.74 -11.00 -8.17
CA GLU A 127 14.94 -11.82 -7.93
C GLU A 127 15.52 -11.56 -6.54
N ARG A 128 15.69 -10.28 -6.17
CA ARG A 128 16.21 -9.89 -4.83
C ARG A 128 15.29 -10.34 -3.71
N ALA A 129 13.97 -10.19 -3.87
CA ALA A 129 13.00 -10.62 -2.88
C ALA A 129 13.01 -12.15 -2.71
N ALA A 130 13.09 -12.90 -3.82
CA ALA A 130 13.21 -14.36 -3.80
C ALA A 130 14.49 -14.83 -3.09
N ALA A 131 15.63 -14.22 -3.42
CA ALA A 131 16.91 -14.54 -2.75
C ALA A 131 16.88 -14.25 -1.25
N ALA A 132 16.27 -13.14 -0.83
CA ALA A 132 16.10 -12.82 0.59
C ALA A 132 15.19 -13.82 1.30
N GLN A 133 14.09 -14.24 0.66
CA GLN A 133 13.20 -15.28 1.19
C GLN A 133 13.93 -16.63 1.34
N ASP A 134 14.69 -17.05 0.32
CA ASP A 134 15.47 -18.31 0.35
C ASP A 134 16.55 -18.30 1.42
N ALA A 135 17.16 -17.14 1.68
CA ALA A 135 18.11 -16.93 2.76
C ALA A 135 17.44 -16.87 4.15
N GLY A 136 16.12 -16.91 4.23
CA GLY A 136 15.38 -16.84 5.48
C GLY A 136 15.38 -15.47 6.14
N ALA A 137 15.66 -14.39 5.38
CA ALA A 137 15.75 -13.03 5.92
C ALA A 137 14.42 -12.52 6.55
N PHE A 138 13.28 -13.12 6.17
CA PHE A 138 11.96 -12.70 6.65
C PHE A 138 11.42 -13.53 7.82
N LYS A 139 12.10 -14.58 8.25
CA LYS A 139 11.59 -15.54 9.26
C LYS A 139 11.19 -14.89 10.58
N ASP A 140 11.94 -13.89 11.01
CA ASP A 140 11.70 -13.17 12.26
C ASP A 140 10.74 -11.97 12.08
N GLN A 141 10.28 -11.73 10.85
CA GLN A 141 9.42 -10.60 10.50
C GLN A 141 7.99 -11.04 10.15
N ILE A 142 7.81 -12.29 9.73
CA ILE A 142 6.51 -12.84 9.33
C ILE A 142 5.92 -13.63 10.48
N VAL A 143 4.77 -13.18 10.98
CA VAL A 143 3.96 -13.92 11.94
C VAL A 143 3.07 -14.91 11.17
N PRO A 144 3.13 -16.23 11.44
CA PRO A 144 2.28 -17.20 10.76
C PRO A 144 0.79 -16.90 10.94
N VAL A 145 0.04 -16.95 9.84
CA VAL A 145 -1.42 -16.86 9.85
C VAL A 145 -1.99 -18.26 9.69
N PHE A 146 -2.77 -18.71 10.66
CA PHE A 146 -3.39 -20.04 10.64
C PHE A 146 -4.72 -19.99 9.91
N THR A 147 -4.85 -20.84 8.89
CA THR A 147 -6.06 -21.02 8.08
C THR A 147 -6.51 -22.49 8.14
N ASP A 148 -7.70 -22.77 7.58
CA ASP A 148 -8.18 -24.15 7.46
C ASP A 148 -7.26 -25.03 6.60
N GLY A 149 -6.49 -24.42 5.70
CA GLY A 149 -5.47 -25.08 4.86
C GLY A 149 -4.11 -25.25 5.52
N GLY A 150 -3.95 -24.81 6.77
CA GLY A 150 -2.68 -24.79 7.50
C GLY A 150 -2.09 -23.38 7.67
N PRO A 151 -0.88 -23.28 8.26
CA PRO A 151 -0.21 -22.01 8.46
C PRO A 151 0.32 -21.43 7.13
N VAL A 152 0.08 -20.14 6.92
CA VAL A 152 0.72 -19.32 5.87
C VAL A 152 1.90 -18.61 6.50
N THR A 153 3.09 -18.89 6.02
CA THR A 153 4.37 -18.45 6.59
C THR A 153 5.22 -17.64 5.63
N ASP A 154 4.83 -17.59 4.36
CA ASP A 154 5.61 -16.97 3.30
C ASP A 154 4.84 -15.83 2.64
N ASP A 155 5.58 -14.82 2.15
CA ASP A 155 5.04 -13.79 1.29
C ASP A 155 4.74 -14.39 -0.11
N GLU A 156 3.47 -14.44 -0.47
CA GLU A 156 2.99 -14.98 -1.75
C GLU A 156 3.10 -13.96 -2.90
N GLY A 157 3.48 -12.72 -2.62
CA GLY A 157 3.62 -11.65 -3.62
C GLY A 157 4.85 -11.77 -4.52
N ILE A 158 5.81 -12.63 -4.15
CA ILE A 158 7.07 -12.80 -4.89
C ILE A 158 6.83 -13.70 -6.11
N ARG A 159 6.94 -13.13 -7.30
CA ARG A 159 6.77 -13.86 -8.57
C ARG A 159 8.11 -14.40 -9.06
N ARG A 160 8.45 -15.60 -8.62
CA ARG A 160 9.68 -16.30 -9.02
C ARG A 160 9.70 -16.55 -10.53
N GLY A 161 10.88 -16.45 -11.13
CA GLY A 161 11.06 -16.64 -12.57
C GLY A 161 10.48 -15.52 -13.43
N THR A 162 10.31 -14.32 -12.86
CA THR A 162 10.07 -13.10 -13.62
C THR A 162 11.33 -12.75 -14.42
N THR A 163 11.22 -12.59 -15.73
CA THR A 163 12.32 -12.23 -16.63
C THR A 163 11.92 -11.06 -17.52
N VAL A 164 12.90 -10.37 -18.09
CA VAL A 164 12.67 -9.26 -19.03
C VAL A 164 11.86 -9.74 -20.24
N GLU A 165 12.16 -10.94 -20.78
CA GLU A 165 11.44 -11.50 -21.92
C GLU A 165 9.96 -11.73 -21.62
N LYS A 166 9.62 -12.23 -20.41
CA LYS A 166 8.23 -12.40 -20.00
C LYS A 166 7.52 -11.07 -19.82
N LEU A 167 8.19 -10.08 -19.23
CA LEU A 167 7.61 -8.77 -18.98
C LEU A 167 7.40 -7.99 -20.29
N SER A 168 8.34 -8.07 -21.24
CA SER A 168 8.23 -7.39 -22.53
C SER A 168 7.03 -7.84 -23.37
N GLY A 169 6.52 -9.06 -23.13
CA GLY A 169 5.31 -9.59 -23.77
C GLY A 169 3.99 -9.08 -23.16
N LEU A 170 4.04 -8.36 -22.04
CA LEU A 170 2.85 -7.79 -21.41
C LEU A 170 2.41 -6.51 -22.14
N LYS A 171 1.09 -6.37 -22.32
CA LYS A 171 0.53 -5.13 -22.86
C LYS A 171 0.68 -3.99 -21.84
N PRO A 172 0.97 -2.76 -22.29
CA PRO A 172 0.91 -1.58 -21.44
C PRO A 172 -0.46 -1.46 -20.74
N ALA A 173 -0.44 -1.15 -19.45
CA ALA A 173 -1.67 -1.01 -18.66
C ALA A 173 -2.33 0.37 -18.85
N PHE A 174 -1.54 1.39 -19.22
CA PHE A 174 -1.97 2.76 -19.40
C PHE A 174 -1.62 3.21 -20.82
N THR A 175 -2.62 3.34 -21.67
CA THR A 175 -2.49 3.71 -23.10
C THR A 175 -3.41 4.89 -23.39
N GLU A 176 -3.22 5.56 -24.53
CA GLU A 176 -4.06 6.66 -25.00
C GLU A 176 -5.56 6.32 -25.04
N ASP A 177 -5.89 5.08 -25.41
CA ASP A 177 -7.27 4.58 -25.48
C ASP A 177 -7.98 4.59 -24.11
N GLY A 178 -7.24 4.74 -23.01
CA GLY A 178 -7.77 4.89 -21.65
C GLY A 178 -8.30 6.29 -21.31
N GLY A 179 -8.32 7.22 -22.26
CA GLY A 179 -8.80 8.59 -22.05
C GLY A 179 -7.84 9.48 -21.26
N TRP A 180 -6.56 9.13 -21.23
CA TRP A 180 -5.53 9.94 -20.58
C TRP A 180 -5.02 11.05 -21.48
N PRO A 181 -4.73 12.25 -20.95
CA PRO A 181 -4.32 13.40 -21.74
C PRO A 181 -2.88 13.30 -22.31
N ILE A 182 -2.19 12.21 -22.06
CA ILE A 182 -0.78 11.99 -22.43
C ILE A 182 -0.65 10.64 -23.11
N ALA A 183 0.02 10.63 -24.28
CA ALA A 183 0.43 9.40 -24.94
C ALA A 183 1.63 8.77 -24.24
N PHE A 184 1.50 7.51 -23.87
CA PHE A 184 2.61 6.73 -23.33
C PHE A 184 2.92 5.55 -24.25
N ASP A 185 4.16 5.42 -24.65
CA ASP A 185 4.70 4.36 -25.51
C ASP A 185 5.63 3.39 -24.77
N THR A 186 5.58 3.39 -23.42
CA THR A 186 6.41 2.57 -22.54
C THR A 186 5.80 1.24 -22.13
#